data_11c1d5f32c2e3b79da17315c60432ce8
#
_entry.id   11c1d5f32c2e3b79da17315c60432ce8
#
_cell.length_a   1.000
_cell.length_b   1.000
_cell.length_c   1.000
_cell.angle_alpha   90.00
_cell.angle_beta   90.00
_cell.angle_gamma   90.00
#
_symmetry.space_group_name_H-M   'P 1'
#
loop_
_entity.id
_entity.type
_entity.pdbx_description
1 polymer ?
#
loop_
_entity_poly.entity_id
_entity_poly.type
_entity_poly.pdbx_seq_one_letter_code
_entity_poly.pdbx_strand_id
1 'polypeptide(L)'
;VRICGKSVGEPSPTKCIRQKMGFISENRKEFGLALNLPIRVNVTHAGLKEIFPSGIVDVKKERRLAEEYRQKLRIATPDIERNVVSLSGGNQQKVVLAKWLSTNSEFLVFDEPTRGIDVGAKEEIHRLIDELARQGVGILMISSDLPEVLTLSDRIYVMREGQIVKEIETVTAETTQEEIIAYATGGDRSDA
;
A
#
# COMPACT_ATOMS: atom_id res chain seq x y z
N VAL A 1 -5.47 -16.57 -10.22
CA VAL A 1 -4.42 -15.78 -9.53
C VAL A 1 -3.70 -16.66 -8.55
N ARG A 2 -2.37 -16.51 -8.45
CA ARG A 2 -1.53 -17.15 -7.41
C ARG A 2 -0.84 -16.09 -6.58
N ILE A 3 -0.84 -16.26 -5.25
CA ILE A 3 -0.14 -15.40 -4.30
C ILE A 3 0.83 -16.30 -3.52
N CYS A 4 2.11 -15.94 -3.46
CA CYS A 4 3.16 -16.75 -2.83
C CYS A 4 3.10 -18.22 -3.27
N GLY A 5 2.91 -18.47 -4.59
CA GLY A 5 2.82 -19.81 -5.18
C GLY A 5 1.50 -20.55 -4.96
N LYS A 6 0.59 -20.06 -4.13
CA LYS A 6 -0.71 -20.67 -3.80
C LYS A 6 -1.83 -20.11 -4.67
N SER A 7 -2.67 -20.98 -5.25
CA SER A 7 -3.86 -20.54 -5.99
C SER A 7 -4.90 -19.95 -5.05
N VAL A 8 -5.43 -18.78 -5.40
CA VAL A 8 -6.50 -18.11 -4.62
C VAL A 8 -7.89 -18.67 -4.99
N GLY A 9 -8.02 -19.36 -6.14
CA GLY A 9 -9.31 -19.74 -6.69
C GLY A 9 -10.16 -18.51 -7.00
N GLU A 10 -11.43 -18.53 -6.62
CA GLU A 10 -12.25 -17.31 -6.59
C GLU A 10 -11.77 -16.40 -5.47
N PRO A 11 -11.26 -15.19 -5.79
CA PRO A 11 -10.72 -14.28 -4.77
C PRO A 11 -11.84 -13.72 -3.89
N SER A 12 -11.55 -13.62 -2.60
CA SER A 12 -12.35 -12.86 -1.65
C SER A 12 -11.42 -12.15 -0.66
N PRO A 13 -11.84 -11.03 -0.05
CA PRO A 13 -10.98 -10.31 0.91
C PRO A 13 -10.41 -11.21 2.01
N THR A 14 -11.24 -12.05 2.60
CA THR A 14 -10.80 -12.99 3.64
C THR A 14 -9.76 -13.99 3.15
N LYS A 15 -9.91 -14.51 1.91
CA LYS A 15 -8.92 -15.44 1.33
C LYS A 15 -7.60 -14.74 1.05
N CYS A 16 -7.64 -13.50 0.54
CA CYS A 16 -6.45 -12.70 0.27
C CYS A 16 -5.69 -12.39 1.56
N ILE A 17 -6.39 -11.97 2.62
CA ILE A 17 -5.78 -11.71 3.94
C ILE A 17 -5.11 -12.98 4.49
N ARG A 18 -5.79 -14.13 4.43
CA ARG A 18 -5.21 -15.43 4.86
C ARG A 18 -3.99 -15.85 4.06
N GLN A 19 -3.87 -15.38 2.83
CA GLN A 19 -2.69 -15.55 1.97
C GLN A 19 -1.69 -14.40 2.11
N LYS A 20 -1.84 -13.60 3.18
CA LYS A 20 -0.92 -12.51 3.54
C LYS A 20 -0.82 -11.41 2.48
N MET A 21 -1.93 -11.14 1.79
CA MET A 21 -2.05 -10.03 0.85
C MET A 21 -2.79 -8.87 1.50
N GLY A 22 -2.22 -7.66 1.38
CA GLY A 22 -2.87 -6.42 1.76
C GLY A 22 -3.16 -5.54 0.54
N PHE A 23 -4.15 -4.65 0.65
CA PHE A 23 -4.54 -3.72 -0.40
C PHE A 23 -4.71 -2.30 0.14
N ILE A 24 -3.87 -1.40 -0.32
CA ILE A 24 -3.91 0.03 0.00
C ILE A 24 -4.66 0.72 -1.12
N SER A 25 -5.90 1.15 -0.87
CA SER A 25 -6.78 1.75 -1.87
C SER A 25 -6.46 3.23 -2.11
N GLU A 26 -6.73 3.70 -3.32
CA GLU A 26 -6.62 5.10 -3.75
C GLU A 26 -7.37 6.04 -2.80
N ASN A 27 -8.64 5.75 -2.50
CA ASN A 27 -9.45 6.55 -1.58
C ASN A 27 -9.40 6.01 -0.15
N ARG A 28 -8.31 6.36 0.57
CA ARG A 28 -8.13 5.92 1.95
C ARG A 28 -9.23 6.36 2.91
N LYS A 29 -9.90 7.49 2.62
CA LYS A 29 -10.95 8.03 3.52
C LYS A 29 -12.25 7.25 3.41
N GLU A 30 -12.57 6.73 2.25
CA GLU A 30 -13.80 6.01 1.97
C GLU A 30 -13.64 4.50 2.18
N PHE A 31 -12.54 3.91 1.70
CA PHE A 31 -12.33 2.47 1.70
C PHE A 31 -11.21 2.01 2.63
N GLY A 32 -10.27 2.90 2.95
CA GLY A 32 -9.08 2.56 3.70
C GLY A 32 -9.25 2.62 5.22
N LEU A 33 -10.05 3.54 5.73
CA LEU A 33 -10.10 3.92 7.15
C LEU A 33 -11.51 4.08 7.69
N ALA A 34 -11.72 3.68 8.93
CA ALA A 34 -12.87 4.05 9.73
C ALA A 34 -12.54 5.37 10.46
N LEU A 35 -12.76 6.52 9.79
CA LEU A 35 -12.26 7.84 10.19
C LEU A 35 -12.67 8.27 11.60
N ASN A 36 -13.88 7.91 12.04
CA ASN A 36 -14.44 8.27 13.33
C ASN A 36 -14.09 7.27 14.45
N LEU A 37 -13.23 6.29 14.14
CA LEU A 37 -12.74 5.33 15.13
C LEU A 37 -11.28 5.62 15.50
N PRO A 38 -10.84 5.19 16.70
CA PRO A 38 -9.47 5.33 17.16
C PRO A 38 -8.45 4.71 16.22
N ILE A 39 -7.23 5.24 16.24
CA ILE A 39 -6.09 4.70 15.46
C ILE A 39 -5.89 3.22 15.78
N ARG A 40 -5.91 2.81 17.07
CA ARG A 40 -5.73 1.41 17.48
C ARG A 40 -6.72 0.46 16.81
N VAL A 41 -7.98 0.88 16.71
CA VAL A 41 -9.04 0.08 16.07
C VAL A 41 -8.78 -0.05 14.57
N ASN A 42 -8.39 1.04 13.90
CA ASN A 42 -8.04 1.01 12.49
C ASN A 42 -6.85 0.08 12.21
N VAL A 43 -5.82 0.08 13.06
CA VAL A 43 -4.63 -0.78 12.89
C VAL A 43 -5.00 -2.27 12.92
N THR A 44 -5.94 -2.68 13.77
CA THR A 44 -6.29 -4.11 13.94
C THR A 44 -7.45 -4.57 13.07
N HIS A 45 -8.15 -3.63 12.41
CA HIS A 45 -9.43 -3.90 11.73
C HIS A 45 -9.36 -4.98 10.64
N ALA A 46 -8.30 -5.00 9.84
CA ALA A 46 -8.18 -5.94 8.72
C ALA A 46 -7.92 -7.39 9.18
N GLY A 47 -7.27 -7.56 10.32
CA GLY A 47 -6.82 -8.85 10.84
C GLY A 47 -7.53 -9.30 12.11
N LEU A 48 -8.75 -8.84 12.38
CA LEU A 48 -9.42 -9.14 13.65
C LEU A 48 -9.47 -10.63 13.98
N LYS A 49 -9.75 -11.50 13.01
CA LYS A 49 -9.82 -12.96 13.22
C LYS A 49 -8.44 -13.57 13.47
N GLU A 50 -7.42 -13.07 12.82
CA GLU A 50 -6.04 -13.53 12.95
C GLU A 50 -5.41 -13.00 14.24
N ILE A 51 -5.72 -11.76 14.61
CA ILE A 51 -5.20 -11.11 15.82
C ILE A 51 -5.92 -11.61 17.06
N PHE A 52 -7.24 -11.85 16.96
CA PHE A 52 -8.12 -12.28 18.05
C PHE A 52 -8.90 -13.56 17.68
N PRO A 53 -8.25 -14.73 17.64
CA PRO A 53 -8.89 -15.99 17.18
C PRO A 53 -10.10 -16.42 18.01
N SER A 54 -10.19 -15.99 19.28
CA SER A 54 -11.34 -16.26 20.17
C SER A 54 -12.60 -15.46 19.78
N GLY A 55 -12.48 -14.50 18.86
CA GLY A 55 -13.55 -13.56 18.52
C GLY A 55 -13.78 -12.44 19.54
N ILE A 56 -13.04 -12.45 20.64
CA ILE A 56 -13.10 -11.40 21.67
C ILE A 56 -11.86 -10.54 21.55
N VAL A 57 -12.06 -9.22 21.42
CA VAL A 57 -10.97 -8.26 21.31
C VAL A 57 -10.28 -8.08 22.67
N ASP A 58 -9.02 -8.44 22.76
CA ASP A 58 -8.15 -8.10 23.89
C ASP A 58 -7.62 -6.67 23.69
N VAL A 59 -8.22 -5.72 24.41
CA VAL A 59 -7.87 -4.28 24.32
C VAL A 59 -6.41 -4.02 24.68
N LYS A 60 -5.80 -4.79 25.58
CA LYS A 60 -4.38 -4.63 25.94
C LYS A 60 -3.48 -5.04 24.77
N LYS A 61 -3.80 -6.17 24.12
CA LYS A 61 -3.09 -6.65 22.94
C LYS A 61 -3.27 -5.67 21.77
N GLU A 62 -4.50 -5.17 21.57
CA GLU A 62 -4.82 -4.19 20.53
C GLU A 62 -3.99 -2.90 20.71
N ARG A 63 -3.95 -2.34 21.93
CA ARG A 63 -3.16 -1.14 22.25
C ARG A 63 -1.66 -1.38 22.02
N ARG A 64 -1.13 -2.50 22.48
CA ARG A 64 0.28 -2.83 22.29
C ARG A 64 0.65 -2.90 20.81
N LEU A 65 -0.16 -3.59 20.00
CA LEU A 65 0.06 -3.71 18.57
C LEU A 65 -0.03 -2.36 17.85
N ALA A 66 -1.03 -1.56 18.18
CA ALA A 66 -1.18 -0.22 17.59
C ALA A 66 -0.01 0.70 17.97
N GLU A 67 0.49 0.63 19.20
CA GLU A 67 1.63 1.41 19.65
C GLU A 67 2.93 0.97 18.96
N GLU A 68 3.11 -0.34 18.74
CA GLU A 68 4.24 -0.88 17.96
C GLU A 68 4.25 -0.31 16.53
N TYR A 69 3.11 -0.34 15.84
CA TYR A 69 3.02 0.22 14.48
C TYR A 69 3.09 1.74 14.46
N ARG A 70 2.57 2.44 15.49
CA ARG A 70 2.75 3.88 15.62
C ARG A 70 4.22 4.27 15.62
N GLN A 71 5.04 3.53 16.38
CA GLN A 71 6.48 3.75 16.46
C GLN A 71 7.19 3.32 15.18
N LYS A 72 6.92 2.11 14.68
CA LYS A 72 7.54 1.53 13.48
C LYS A 72 7.36 2.42 12.25
N LEU A 73 6.15 2.95 12.04
CA LEU A 73 5.81 3.79 10.89
C LEU A 73 5.92 5.30 11.20
N ARG A 74 6.36 5.66 12.41
CA ARG A 74 6.50 7.06 12.83
C ARG A 74 5.20 7.85 12.60
N ILE A 75 4.05 7.28 13.04
CA ILE A 75 2.76 7.97 12.95
C ILE A 75 2.77 9.13 13.95
N ALA A 76 2.69 10.36 13.43
CA ALA A 76 2.71 11.56 14.25
C ALA A 76 1.35 11.77 14.94
N THR A 77 1.24 11.23 16.14
CA THR A 77 0.09 11.37 17.03
C THR A 77 0.55 11.30 18.49
N PRO A 78 -0.01 12.10 19.38
CA PRO A 78 0.29 11.99 20.81
C PRO A 78 -0.33 10.74 21.45
N ASP A 79 -1.43 10.21 20.86
CA ASP A 79 -2.19 9.12 21.44
C ASP A 79 -2.87 8.28 20.34
N ILE A 80 -2.87 6.95 20.50
CA ILE A 80 -3.53 5.98 19.61
C ILE A 80 -5.05 5.90 19.83
N GLU A 81 -5.58 6.51 20.88
CA GLU A 81 -7.01 6.63 21.15
C GLU A 81 -7.66 7.77 20.34
N ARG A 82 -6.88 8.63 19.71
CA ARG A 82 -7.43 9.69 18.84
C ARG A 82 -8.05 9.09 17.59
N ASN A 83 -9.16 9.69 17.17
CA ASN A 83 -9.81 9.31 15.92
C ASN A 83 -8.94 9.67 14.70
N VAL A 84 -8.90 8.77 13.72
CA VAL A 84 -8.06 8.90 12.52
C VAL A 84 -8.37 10.16 11.72
N VAL A 85 -9.59 10.67 11.77
CA VAL A 85 -9.98 11.92 11.08
C VAL A 85 -9.13 13.12 11.49
N SER A 86 -8.56 13.12 12.70
CA SER A 86 -7.72 14.21 13.22
C SER A 86 -6.29 14.22 12.67
N LEU A 87 -5.89 13.19 11.94
CA LEU A 87 -4.54 13.07 11.38
C LEU A 87 -4.41 13.77 10.03
N SER A 88 -3.17 14.22 9.71
CA SER A 88 -2.81 14.65 8.36
C SER A 88 -2.93 13.51 7.35
N GLY A 89 -3.01 13.82 6.05
CA GLY A 89 -3.11 12.83 4.98
C GLY A 89 -2.00 11.79 5.01
N GLY A 90 -0.75 12.20 5.21
CA GLY A 90 0.39 11.29 5.32
C GLY A 90 0.30 10.36 6.52
N ASN A 91 -0.14 10.86 7.69
CA ASN A 91 -0.33 10.01 8.86
C ASN A 91 -1.53 9.07 8.73
N GLN A 92 -2.60 9.48 8.05
CA GLN A 92 -3.71 8.59 7.68
C GLN A 92 -3.21 7.44 6.79
N GLN A 93 -2.36 7.71 5.80
CA GLN A 93 -1.76 6.68 4.93
C GLN A 93 -0.90 5.70 5.73
N LYS A 94 -0.12 6.19 6.69
CA LYS A 94 0.65 5.33 7.60
C LYS A 94 -0.26 4.44 8.46
N VAL A 95 -1.44 4.90 8.87
CA VAL A 95 -2.44 4.05 9.55
C VAL A 95 -2.99 2.97 8.63
N VAL A 96 -3.26 3.27 7.34
CA VAL A 96 -3.65 2.24 6.36
C VAL A 96 -2.54 1.19 6.20
N LEU A 97 -1.28 1.62 6.11
CA LEU A 97 -0.13 0.71 6.09
C LEU A 97 -0.07 -0.16 7.35
N ALA A 98 -0.18 0.44 8.53
CA ALA A 98 -0.21 -0.27 9.80
C ALA A 98 -1.29 -1.36 9.83
N LYS A 99 -2.49 -1.03 9.34
CA LYS A 99 -3.62 -1.96 9.24
C LYS A 99 -3.27 -3.23 8.47
N TRP A 100 -2.60 -3.11 7.34
CA TRP A 100 -2.25 -4.27 6.52
C TRP A 100 -1.01 -5.00 7.03
N LEU A 101 0.00 -4.29 7.52
CA LEU A 101 1.19 -4.91 8.11
C LEU A 101 0.86 -5.68 9.40
N SER A 102 -0.15 -5.27 10.16
CA SER A 102 -0.62 -5.99 11.35
C SER A 102 -1.18 -7.37 11.05
N THR A 103 -1.53 -7.66 9.79
CA THR A 103 -1.95 -8.98 9.32
C THR A 103 -0.78 -9.86 8.87
N ASN A 104 0.48 -9.44 9.09
CA ASN A 104 1.68 -10.09 8.58
C ASN A 104 1.66 -10.25 7.05
N SER A 105 1.21 -9.22 6.34
CA SER A 105 1.18 -9.23 4.87
C SER A 105 2.58 -9.40 4.29
N GLU A 106 2.72 -10.34 3.35
CA GLU A 106 3.95 -10.61 2.59
C GLU A 106 3.88 -10.03 1.17
N PHE A 107 2.67 -9.63 0.73
CA PHE A 107 2.43 -8.98 -0.54
C PHE A 107 1.45 -7.82 -0.37
N LEU A 108 1.83 -6.64 -0.86
CA LEU A 108 1.03 -5.42 -0.76
C LEU A 108 0.73 -4.86 -2.15
N VAL A 109 -0.53 -4.56 -2.40
CA VAL A 109 -0.96 -3.79 -3.57
C VAL A 109 -1.21 -2.36 -3.13
N PHE A 110 -0.55 -1.42 -3.75
CA PHE A 110 -0.72 0.01 -3.58
C PHE A 110 -1.43 0.61 -4.79
N ASP A 111 -2.57 1.22 -4.56
CA ASP A 111 -3.34 1.92 -5.58
C ASP A 111 -3.27 3.42 -5.29
N GLU A 112 -2.51 4.17 -6.10
CA GLU A 112 -2.23 5.60 -5.95
C GLU A 112 -1.77 5.98 -4.52
N PRO A 113 -0.65 5.40 -4.00
CA PRO A 113 -0.30 5.47 -2.57
C PRO A 113 -0.07 6.89 -2.05
N THR A 114 0.29 7.82 -2.92
CA THR A 114 0.62 9.20 -2.53
C THR A 114 -0.40 10.24 -3.00
N ARG A 115 -1.53 9.80 -3.57
CA ARG A 115 -2.57 10.71 -4.03
C ARG A 115 -3.19 11.51 -2.87
N GLY A 116 -3.25 12.83 -3.04
CA GLY A 116 -3.79 13.75 -2.04
C GLY A 116 -2.97 13.83 -0.74
N ILE A 117 -1.66 13.60 -0.84
CA ILE A 117 -0.67 13.76 0.23
C ILE A 117 0.25 14.94 -0.14
N ASP A 118 0.68 15.70 0.84
CA ASP A 118 1.66 16.77 0.65
C ASP A 118 3.06 16.23 0.28
N VAL A 119 3.88 17.08 -0.35
CA VAL A 119 5.18 16.69 -0.91
C VAL A 119 6.10 16.07 0.14
N GLY A 120 6.17 16.64 1.34
CA GLY A 120 7.05 16.12 2.40
C GLY A 120 6.60 14.76 2.92
N ALA A 121 5.29 14.55 3.06
CA ALA A 121 4.75 13.25 3.47
C ALA A 121 4.85 12.20 2.34
N LYS A 122 4.86 12.61 1.06
CA LYS A 122 5.07 11.74 -0.10
C LYS A 122 6.42 11.02 -0.02
N GLU A 123 7.50 11.78 0.22
CA GLU A 123 8.84 11.21 0.39
C GLU A 123 8.93 10.21 1.56
N GLU A 124 8.18 10.46 2.65
CA GLU A 124 8.14 9.52 3.76
C GLU A 124 7.45 8.21 3.38
N ILE A 125 6.36 8.26 2.60
CA ILE A 125 5.68 7.06 2.09
C ILE A 125 6.58 6.29 1.13
N HIS A 126 7.30 6.98 0.23
CA HIS A 126 8.27 6.34 -0.67
C HIS A 126 9.35 5.57 0.09
N ARG A 127 9.92 6.20 1.13
CA ARG A 127 10.92 5.53 1.98
C ARG A 127 10.34 4.30 2.68
N LEU A 128 9.10 4.37 3.16
CA LEU A 128 8.44 3.22 3.78
C LEU A 128 8.20 2.08 2.79
N ILE A 129 7.82 2.39 1.55
CA ILE A 129 7.64 1.39 0.48
C ILE A 129 8.99 0.70 0.18
N ASP A 130 10.06 1.46 0.01
CA ASP A 130 11.41 0.94 -0.22
C ASP A 130 11.92 0.08 0.96
N GLU A 131 11.71 0.54 2.20
CA GLU A 131 12.06 -0.24 3.39
C GLU A 131 11.31 -1.57 3.47
N LEU A 132 10.03 -1.61 3.09
CA LEU A 132 9.23 -2.84 3.05
C LEU A 132 9.73 -3.79 1.96
N ALA A 133 10.04 -3.29 0.77
CA ALA A 133 10.61 -4.09 -0.31
C ALA A 133 11.95 -4.71 0.10
N ARG A 134 12.84 -3.95 0.74
CA ARG A 134 14.12 -4.45 1.28
C ARG A 134 13.94 -5.50 2.38
N GLN A 135 12.83 -5.49 3.10
CA GLN A 135 12.47 -6.52 4.08
C GLN A 135 11.86 -7.77 3.44
N GLY A 136 11.74 -7.82 2.11
CA GLY A 136 11.22 -8.96 1.35
C GLY A 136 9.71 -8.96 1.14
N VAL A 137 9.02 -7.85 1.42
CA VAL A 137 7.60 -7.71 1.08
C VAL A 137 7.48 -7.50 -0.43
N GLY A 138 6.71 -8.34 -1.10
CA GLY A 138 6.38 -8.15 -2.51
C GLY A 138 5.44 -6.95 -2.68
N ILE A 139 5.75 -6.06 -3.62
CA ILE A 139 4.97 -4.83 -3.83
C ILE A 139 4.50 -4.76 -5.27
N LEU A 140 3.20 -4.56 -5.45
CA LEU A 140 2.60 -4.13 -6.71
C LEU A 140 2.08 -2.71 -6.53
N MET A 141 2.66 -1.74 -7.21
CA MET A 141 2.24 -0.34 -7.17
C MET A 141 1.52 0.02 -8.46
N ILE A 142 0.36 0.64 -8.33
CA ILE A 142 -0.40 1.27 -9.41
C ILE A 142 -0.30 2.77 -9.15
N SER A 143 0.25 3.52 -10.08
CA SER A 143 0.42 4.96 -9.95
C SER A 143 0.36 5.66 -11.30
N SER A 144 -0.27 6.83 -11.33
CA SER A 144 -0.26 7.76 -12.45
C SER A 144 0.89 8.78 -12.35
N ASP A 145 1.62 8.78 -11.24
CA ASP A 145 2.78 9.65 -10.99
C ASP A 145 4.06 8.98 -11.53
N LEU A 146 4.46 9.35 -12.73
CA LEU A 146 5.63 8.73 -13.39
C LEU A 146 6.95 8.89 -12.62
N PRO A 147 7.27 10.03 -12.00
CA PRO A 147 8.40 10.12 -11.08
C PRO A 147 8.38 9.08 -9.96
N GLU A 148 7.20 8.83 -9.35
CA GLU A 148 7.03 7.80 -8.32
C GLU A 148 7.30 6.41 -8.89
N VAL A 149 6.72 6.10 -10.05
CA VAL A 149 6.91 4.80 -10.74
C VAL A 149 8.39 4.56 -11.04
N LEU A 150 9.08 5.52 -11.64
CA LEU A 150 10.51 5.38 -12.00
C LEU A 150 11.43 5.26 -10.78
N THR A 151 11.07 5.91 -9.67
CA THR A 151 11.90 5.92 -8.46
C THR A 151 11.79 4.64 -7.65
N LEU A 152 10.61 4.01 -7.62
CA LEU A 152 10.30 2.92 -6.71
C LEU A 152 10.22 1.54 -7.37
N SER A 153 10.16 1.48 -8.72
CA SER A 153 9.91 0.20 -9.39
C SER A 153 11.19 -0.46 -9.89
N ASP A 154 11.31 -1.76 -9.67
CA ASP A 154 12.32 -2.60 -10.32
C ASP A 154 11.86 -3.00 -11.73
N ARG A 155 10.53 -3.14 -11.93
CA ARG A 155 9.87 -3.56 -13.17
C ARG A 155 8.60 -2.77 -13.40
N ILE A 156 8.31 -2.41 -14.65
CA ILE A 156 7.11 -1.62 -14.99
C ILE A 156 6.29 -2.35 -16.05
N TYR A 157 4.98 -2.41 -15.84
CA TYR A 157 3.97 -2.77 -16.82
C TYR A 157 3.21 -1.53 -17.24
N VAL A 158 3.29 -1.15 -18.50
CA VAL A 158 2.54 -0.02 -19.05
C VAL A 158 1.20 -0.54 -19.57
N MET A 159 0.13 0.07 -19.11
CA MET A 159 -1.24 -0.28 -19.50
C MET A 159 -1.86 0.81 -20.36
N ARG A 160 -2.60 0.37 -21.40
CA ARG A 160 -3.44 1.23 -22.24
C ARG A 160 -4.73 0.49 -22.56
N GLU A 161 -5.89 1.14 -22.40
CA GLU A 161 -7.21 0.60 -22.71
C GLU A 161 -7.47 -0.80 -22.11
N GLY A 162 -7.00 -1.00 -20.87
CA GLY A 162 -7.18 -2.27 -20.16
C GLY A 162 -6.24 -3.40 -20.56
N GLN A 163 -5.26 -3.13 -21.42
CA GLN A 163 -4.27 -4.11 -21.87
C GLN A 163 -2.85 -3.70 -21.47
N ILE A 164 -2.00 -4.68 -21.18
CA ILE A 164 -0.56 -4.45 -21.01
C ILE A 164 0.05 -4.31 -22.41
N VAL A 165 0.55 -3.10 -22.72
CA VAL A 165 1.14 -2.78 -24.02
C VAL A 165 2.66 -2.84 -24.03
N LYS A 166 3.28 -2.75 -22.84
CA LYS A 166 4.75 -2.85 -22.70
C LYS A 166 5.11 -3.39 -21.32
N GLU A 167 6.14 -4.21 -21.27
CA GLU A 167 6.86 -4.60 -20.07
C GLU A 167 8.28 -4.04 -20.14
N ILE A 168 8.71 -3.36 -19.06
CA ILE A 168 10.10 -2.93 -18.84
C ILE A 168 10.61 -3.81 -17.70
N GLU A 169 11.38 -4.84 -18.03
CA GLU A 169 11.82 -5.88 -17.07
C GLU A 169 12.80 -5.36 -16.03
N THR A 170 13.57 -4.33 -16.36
CA THR A 170 14.54 -3.70 -15.45
C THR A 170 14.51 -2.20 -15.65
N VAL A 171 14.13 -1.47 -14.60
CA VAL A 171 14.16 -0.02 -14.59
C VAL A 171 15.60 0.44 -14.33
N THR A 172 16.12 1.30 -15.20
CA THR A 172 17.48 1.85 -15.10
C THR A 172 17.45 3.37 -15.18
N ALA A 173 18.58 4.01 -15.00
CA ALA A 173 18.73 5.45 -15.20
C ALA A 173 18.41 5.92 -16.64
N GLU A 174 18.38 5.01 -17.60
CA GLU A 174 18.06 5.29 -19.01
C GLU A 174 16.54 5.18 -19.28
N THR A 175 15.76 4.59 -18.36
CA THR A 175 14.30 4.51 -18.47
C THR A 175 13.70 5.89 -18.23
N THR A 176 13.00 6.45 -19.24
CA THR A 176 12.49 7.82 -19.18
C THR A 176 10.96 7.89 -19.06
N GLN A 177 10.47 9.03 -18.56
CA GLN A 177 9.02 9.29 -18.52
C GLN A 177 8.43 9.32 -19.92
N GLU A 178 9.15 9.92 -20.86
CA GLU A 178 8.75 10.05 -22.27
C GLU A 178 8.53 8.67 -22.92
N GLU A 179 9.40 7.71 -22.59
CA GLU A 179 9.25 6.35 -23.07
C GLU A 179 7.95 5.70 -22.55
N ILE A 180 7.68 5.81 -21.26
CA ILE A 180 6.48 5.26 -20.64
C ILE A 180 5.22 5.93 -21.22
N ILE A 181 5.22 7.28 -21.35
CA ILE A 181 4.11 8.04 -21.93
C ILE A 181 3.83 7.59 -23.37
N ALA A 182 4.87 7.43 -24.20
CA ALA A 182 4.71 7.01 -25.58
C ALA A 182 3.92 5.68 -25.69
N TYR A 183 4.26 4.68 -24.87
CA TYR A 183 3.50 3.42 -24.82
C TYR A 183 2.09 3.60 -24.26
N ALA A 184 1.93 4.39 -23.20
CA ALA A 184 0.64 4.60 -22.54
C ALA A 184 -0.37 5.34 -23.43
N THR A 185 0.10 6.25 -24.30
CA THR A 185 -0.74 7.08 -25.19
C THR A 185 -0.85 6.53 -26.62
N GLY A 186 -0.04 5.55 -26.99
CA GLY A 186 -0.04 4.97 -28.33
C GLY A 186 0.81 5.72 -29.37
N GLY A 187 1.74 6.56 -28.91
CA GLY A 187 2.77 7.13 -29.75
C GLY A 187 3.74 6.02 -30.17
N ASP A 188 3.61 5.47 -31.38
CA ASP A 188 4.62 4.60 -31.97
C ASP A 188 5.90 5.39 -32.18
N ARG A 189 7.02 4.82 -31.72
CA ARG A 189 8.37 5.24 -32.17
C ARG A 189 8.63 4.74 -33.59
N SER A 190 7.70 4.94 -34.52
CA SER A 190 7.92 4.61 -35.93
C SER A 190 8.46 5.77 -36.76
N ASP A 191 8.69 6.94 -36.13
CA ASP A 191 9.25 8.11 -36.83
C ASP A 191 10.37 8.75 -35.99
N ALA A 192 11.57 8.12 -35.98
CA ALA A 192 12.83 8.79 -35.70
C ALA A 192 14.00 8.00 -36.29
#